data_063d2a53200dc9fcce9f67b3e53f3962
#
_entry.id   063d2a53200dc9fcce9f67b3e53f3962
#
_cell.length_a   1.000
_cell.length_b   1.000
_cell.length_c   1.000
_cell.angle_alpha   90.00
_cell.angle_beta   90.00
_cell.angle_gamma   90.00
#
_symmetry.space_group_name_H-M   'P 1'
#
loop_
_entity.id
_entity.type
_entity.pdbx_description
1 polymer ?
#
loop_
_entity_poly.entity_id
_entity_poly.type
_entity_poly.pdbx_seq_one_letter_code
_entity_poly.pdbx_strand_id
1 'polypeptide(L)'
;MNDFYNLLIKSDKITTSDEWDALYNGFPVVIALSTDELEDSFAKLNNADGYGYIATWRKNLFAFNPKLLSKRCGLIDENANLLKAARIPKK
;
A
#
# COMPACT_ATOMS: atom_id res chain seq x y z
N MET A 1 13.71 13.32 4.01
CA MET A 1 13.73 11.89 4.41
C MET A 1 12.35 11.46 4.85
N ASN A 2 11.95 10.32 4.46
CA ASN A 2 10.59 9.86 4.72
C ASN A 2 10.54 8.99 5.98
N ASP A 3 10.04 9.57 7.07
CA ASP A 3 9.89 8.83 8.34
C ASP A 3 8.96 7.64 8.21
N PHE A 4 7.97 7.75 7.32
CA PHE A 4 7.02 6.67 7.06
C PHE A 4 7.73 5.43 6.56
N TYR A 5 8.60 5.59 5.56
CA TYR A 5 9.32 4.46 4.97
C TYR A 5 10.19 3.78 6.04
N ASN A 6 10.87 4.57 6.86
CA ASN A 6 11.73 4.03 7.91
C ASN A 6 10.96 3.20 8.95
N LEU A 7 9.73 3.60 9.25
CA LEU A 7 8.87 2.81 10.14
C LEU A 7 8.39 1.54 9.46
N LEU A 8 7.98 1.67 8.20
CA LEU A 8 7.40 0.57 7.45
C LEU A 8 8.37 -0.60 7.30
N ILE A 9 9.61 -0.31 6.95
CA ILE A 9 10.61 -1.36 6.69
C ILE A 9 11.08 -2.09 7.96
N LYS A 10 10.70 -1.61 9.14
CA LYS A 10 11.00 -2.31 10.39
C LYS A 10 10.12 -3.54 10.59
N SER A 11 9.01 -3.64 9.86
CA SER A 11 8.11 -4.78 9.97
C SER A 11 8.70 -6.01 9.29
N ASP A 12 8.54 -7.17 9.92
CA ASP A 12 8.96 -8.45 9.35
C ASP A 12 8.16 -8.80 8.08
N LYS A 13 7.01 -8.20 7.91
CA LYS A 13 6.15 -8.44 6.74
C LYS A 13 6.57 -7.66 5.52
N ILE A 14 7.48 -6.70 5.69
CA ILE A 14 7.92 -5.80 4.62
C ILE A 14 9.31 -6.19 4.14
N THR A 15 9.45 -6.26 2.82
CA THR A 15 10.73 -6.51 2.15
C THR A 15 11.00 -5.32 1.25
N THR A 16 12.26 -4.91 1.15
CA THR A 16 12.65 -3.82 0.24
C THR A 16 12.61 -4.30 -1.21
N SER A 17 12.42 -3.36 -2.13
CA SER A 17 12.30 -3.66 -3.54
C SER A 17 12.94 -2.55 -4.38
N ASP A 18 13.50 -2.93 -5.54
CA ASP A 18 14.02 -1.96 -6.50
C ASP A 18 12.94 -1.41 -7.41
N GLU A 19 11.85 -2.17 -7.61
CA GLU A 19 10.77 -1.77 -8.50
C GLU A 19 9.64 -1.01 -7.78
N TRP A 20 9.43 -1.36 -6.51
CA TRP A 20 8.33 -0.84 -5.73
C TRP A 20 8.88 -0.16 -4.48
N ASP A 21 8.06 0.65 -3.83
CA ASP A 21 8.47 1.27 -2.56
C ASP A 21 8.81 0.20 -1.53
N ALA A 22 8.08 -0.91 -1.55
CA ALA A 22 8.33 -2.07 -0.70
C ALA A 22 7.52 -3.25 -1.21
N LEU A 23 7.66 -4.40 -0.55
CA LEU A 23 6.81 -5.57 -0.77
C LEU A 23 6.19 -5.98 0.55
N TYR A 24 4.93 -6.36 0.53
CA TYR A 24 4.21 -6.89 1.69
C TYR A 24 3.81 -8.33 1.37
N ASN A 25 4.42 -9.28 2.05
CA ASN A 25 4.22 -10.72 1.77
C ASN A 25 4.42 -11.03 0.27
N GLY A 26 5.37 -10.35 -0.37
CA GLY A 26 5.68 -10.54 -1.78
C GLY A 26 4.83 -9.71 -2.75
N PHE A 27 3.86 -8.97 -2.26
CA PHE A 27 3.01 -8.12 -3.10
C PHE A 27 3.51 -6.67 -3.13
N PRO A 28 3.37 -5.98 -4.27
CA PRO A 28 3.84 -4.60 -4.38
C PRO A 28 3.18 -3.67 -3.36
N VAL A 29 3.97 -2.77 -2.82
CA VAL A 29 3.50 -1.71 -1.93
C VAL A 29 3.90 -0.37 -2.51
N VAL A 30 2.95 0.55 -2.59
CA VAL A 30 3.19 1.93 -2.99
C VAL A 30 2.80 2.83 -1.82
N ILE A 31 3.71 3.71 -1.43
CA ILE A 31 3.47 4.65 -0.33
C ILE A 31 2.72 5.85 -0.85
N ALA A 32 1.60 6.19 -0.22
CA ALA A 32 0.82 7.38 -0.54
C ALA A 32 0.46 8.07 0.77
N LEU A 33 1.00 9.25 1.00
CA LEU A 33 0.84 9.95 2.28
C LEU A 33 -0.33 10.93 2.28
N SER A 34 -0.96 11.13 1.14
CA SER A 34 -2.15 11.96 1.01
C SER A 34 -3.06 11.42 -0.08
N THR A 35 -4.33 11.85 -0.07
CA THR A 35 -5.28 11.42 -1.09
C THR A 35 -4.88 11.90 -2.49
N ASP A 36 -4.12 12.98 -2.58
CA ASP A 36 -3.65 13.50 -3.87
C ASP A 36 -2.69 12.55 -4.56
N GLU A 37 -2.02 11.69 -3.81
CA GLU A 37 -1.06 10.72 -4.36
C GLU A 37 -1.72 9.41 -4.81
N LEU A 38 -3.00 9.21 -4.48
CA LEU A 38 -3.65 7.93 -4.74
C LEU A 38 -3.78 7.60 -6.22
N GLU A 39 -4.08 8.55 -7.07
CA GLU A 39 -4.22 8.28 -8.51
C GLU A 39 -2.92 7.77 -9.11
N ASP A 40 -1.79 8.40 -8.75
CA ASP A 40 -0.49 7.94 -9.19
C ASP A 40 -0.18 6.55 -8.63
N SER A 41 -0.56 6.32 -7.38
CA SER A 41 -0.35 5.02 -6.74
C SER A 41 -1.15 3.92 -7.44
N PHE A 42 -2.41 4.19 -7.79
CA PHE A 42 -3.24 3.25 -8.53
C PHE A 42 -2.64 2.97 -9.92
N ALA A 43 -2.15 4.01 -10.59
CA ALA A 43 -1.52 3.85 -11.90
C ALA A 43 -0.28 2.95 -11.82
N LYS A 44 0.53 3.11 -10.78
CA LYS A 44 1.69 2.25 -10.56
C LYS A 44 1.25 0.80 -10.30
N LEU A 45 0.25 0.59 -9.48
CA LEU A 45 -0.24 -0.76 -9.15
C LEU A 45 -0.88 -1.45 -10.34
N ASN A 46 -1.37 -0.71 -11.34
CA ASN A 46 -1.91 -1.32 -12.55
C ASN A 46 -0.87 -2.15 -13.30
N ASN A 47 0.42 -1.85 -13.10
CA ASN A 47 1.49 -2.68 -13.66
C ASN A 47 1.55 -4.07 -13.02
N ALA A 48 0.87 -4.25 -11.90
CA ALA A 48 0.73 -5.53 -11.21
C ALA A 48 -0.76 -5.96 -11.19
N ASP A 49 -1.49 -5.65 -12.26
CA ASP A 49 -2.92 -5.93 -12.43
C ASP A 49 -3.79 -5.30 -11.35
N GLY A 50 -3.30 -4.24 -10.72
CA GLY A 50 -4.02 -3.53 -9.66
C GLY A 50 -3.96 -4.21 -8.30
N TYR A 51 -3.25 -5.33 -8.18
CA TYR A 51 -3.09 -6.04 -6.92
C TYR A 51 -1.88 -5.51 -6.16
N GLY A 52 -2.01 -5.45 -4.86
CA GLY A 52 -0.95 -4.95 -4.01
C GLY A 52 -1.53 -4.12 -2.88
N TYR A 53 -0.71 -3.27 -2.29
CA TYR A 53 -1.11 -2.51 -1.12
C TYR A 53 -0.70 -1.05 -1.24
N ILE A 54 -1.55 -0.18 -0.71
CA ILE A 54 -1.20 1.23 -0.49
C ILE A 54 -0.81 1.32 0.99
N ALA A 55 0.35 1.93 1.26
CA ALA A 55 0.81 2.16 2.63
C ALA A 55 0.68 3.65 2.95
N THR A 56 0.05 3.97 4.07
CA THR A 56 -0.15 5.34 4.51
C THR A 56 -0.24 5.39 6.04
N TRP A 57 -0.18 6.60 6.60
CA TRP A 57 -0.38 6.78 8.03
C TRP A 57 -1.77 6.29 8.43
N ARG A 58 -1.85 5.59 9.54
CA ARG A 58 -3.13 5.06 10.04
C ARG A 58 -4.18 6.15 10.20
N LYS A 59 -3.77 7.36 10.54
CA LYS A 59 -4.69 8.49 10.68
C LYS A 59 -5.43 8.83 9.38
N ASN A 60 -4.90 8.37 8.24
CA ASN A 60 -5.50 8.60 6.93
C ASN A 60 -6.54 7.55 6.54
N LEU A 61 -6.78 6.55 7.40
CA LEU A 61 -7.68 5.44 7.08
C LEU A 61 -9.05 5.90 6.58
N PHE A 62 -9.66 6.83 7.29
CA PHE A 62 -11.02 7.28 6.94
C PHE A 62 -11.06 8.05 5.62
N ALA A 63 -9.96 8.75 5.27
CA ALA A 63 -9.89 9.46 4.01
C ALA A 63 -9.60 8.52 2.84
N PHE A 64 -8.81 7.48 3.07
CA PHE A 64 -8.38 6.56 2.03
C PHE A 64 -9.38 5.44 1.77
N ASN A 65 -10.03 4.93 2.82
CA ASN A 65 -10.87 3.75 2.71
C ASN A 65 -11.97 3.88 1.64
N PRO A 66 -12.74 4.97 1.57
CA PRO A 66 -13.77 5.09 0.52
C PRO A 66 -13.20 5.03 -0.89
N LYS A 67 -11.99 5.55 -1.08
CA LYS A 67 -11.37 5.59 -2.40
C LYS A 67 -10.85 4.22 -2.83
N LEU A 68 -10.67 3.31 -1.89
CA LEU A 68 -10.16 1.97 -2.15
C LEU A 68 -11.26 0.92 -2.30
N LEU A 69 -12.52 1.27 -2.01
CA LEU A 69 -13.62 0.30 -2.03
C LEU A 69 -13.82 -0.37 -3.39
N SER A 70 -13.58 0.36 -4.48
CA SER A 70 -13.73 -0.17 -5.84
C SER A 70 -12.42 -0.69 -6.42
N LYS A 71 -11.33 -0.66 -5.65
CA LYS A 71 -10.02 -1.06 -6.13
C LYS A 71 -9.65 -2.43 -5.59
N ARG A 72 -8.71 -3.09 -6.29
CA ARG A 72 -8.23 -4.42 -5.90
C ARG A 72 -7.13 -4.37 -4.85
N CYS A 73 -6.49 -3.23 -4.69
CA CYS A 73 -5.40 -3.08 -3.72
C CYS A 73 -5.94 -2.99 -2.30
N GLY A 74 -5.12 -3.42 -1.35
CA GLY A 74 -5.41 -3.28 0.07
C GLY A 74 -4.76 -2.04 0.66
N LEU A 75 -4.86 -1.90 1.98
CA LEU A 75 -4.32 -0.77 2.70
C LEU A 75 -3.58 -1.26 3.94
N ILE A 76 -2.37 -0.76 4.14
CA ILE A 76 -1.58 -1.04 5.35
C ILE A 76 -1.12 0.27 5.97
N ASP A 77 -0.83 0.23 7.26
CA ASP A 77 -0.38 1.42 7.97
C ASP A 77 1.15 1.48 8.09
N GLU A 78 1.66 2.46 8.83
CA GLU A 78 3.09 2.69 9.00
C GLU A 78 3.82 1.53 9.68
N ASN A 79 3.09 0.64 10.35
CA ASN A 79 3.65 -0.55 10.99
C ASN A 79 3.34 -1.82 10.21
N ALA A 80 2.88 -1.68 8.98
CA ALA A 80 2.46 -2.79 8.11
C ALA A 80 1.30 -3.60 8.69
N ASN A 81 0.46 -2.96 9.51
CA ASN A 81 -0.79 -3.57 9.96
C ASN A 81 -1.82 -3.50 8.84
N LEU A 82 -2.48 -4.61 8.58
CA LEU A 82 -3.48 -4.67 7.52
C LEU A 82 -4.74 -3.92 7.93
N LEU A 83 -5.04 -2.84 7.19
CA LEU A 83 -6.25 -2.04 7.41
C LEU A 83 -7.38 -2.44 6.47
N LYS A 84 -7.02 -2.90 5.26
CA LYS A 84 -7.98 -3.38 4.27
C LYS A 84 -7.29 -4.45 3.44
N ALA A 85 -7.92 -5.61 3.32
CA ALA A 85 -7.33 -6.72 2.56
C ALA A 85 -7.35 -6.43 1.06
N ALA A 86 -6.29 -6.80 0.36
CA ALA A 86 -6.26 -6.75 -1.09
C ALA A 86 -7.18 -7.85 -1.66
N ARG A 87 -7.82 -7.56 -2.80
CA ARG A 87 -8.66 -8.53 -3.50
C ARG A 87 -7.80 -9.29 -4.49
N ILE A 88 -7.16 -10.35 -4.02
CA ILE A 88 -6.28 -11.16 -4.84
C ILE A 88 -7.11 -12.28 -5.47
N PRO A 89 -6.97 -12.54 -6.80
CA PRO A 89 -7.77 -13.59 -7.43
C PRO A 89 -7.39 -14.96 -6.87
N LYS A 90 -8.38 -15.78 -6.64
CA LYS A 90 -8.17 -17.18 -6.27
C LYS A 90 -7.93 -17.97 -7.54
N LYS A 91 -6.95 -18.82 -7.48
CA LYS A 91 -6.67 -19.74 -8.58
C LYS A 91 -7.28 -21.10 -8.31
#